data_653410e1d5c3ea57ebe4b1a745899364
#
_entry.id   653410e1d5c3ea57ebe4b1a745899364
#
_cell.length_a   1.000
_cell.length_b   1.000
_cell.length_c   1.000
_cell.angle_alpha   90.00
_cell.angle_beta   90.00
_cell.angle_gamma   90.00
#
_symmetry.space_group_name_H-M   'P 1'
#
loop_
_entity.id
_entity.type
_entity.pdbx_description
1 polymer ?
#
loop_
_entity_poly.entity_id
_entity_poly.type
_entity_poly.pdbx_seq_one_letter_code
_entity_poly.pdbx_strand_id
1 'polypeptide(L)'
;MRRFLFATILDICTMLDRHRQKKTLAPSLAVLDSQSVKAPHASDRGIDAHKKIVGRKRHVAVDSDGRLLLVNMTPANVADSTGAQMILDAMYRKWPSVKHFFADGAYERKSLMDKATYLGFVVEVVKRTPGQTGFQPVAKRWVVERTFG
;
A
#
# COMPACT_ATOMS: atom_id res chain seq x y z
N MET A 1 -18.49 15.61 -4.18
CA MET A 1 -18.93 14.96 -5.41
C MET A 1 -17.79 14.52 -6.33
N ARG A 2 -16.83 15.38 -6.76
CA ARG A 2 -15.72 15.02 -7.66
C ARG A 2 -14.80 13.88 -7.18
N ARG A 3 -14.50 13.79 -5.87
CA ARG A 3 -13.65 12.71 -5.31
C ARG A 3 -14.20 11.31 -5.53
N PHE A 4 -15.51 11.13 -5.38
CA PHE A 4 -16.16 9.82 -5.59
C PHE A 4 -16.10 9.41 -7.06
N LEU A 5 -16.29 10.35 -8.00
CA LEU A 5 -16.26 10.07 -9.43
C LEU A 5 -14.90 9.50 -9.86
N PHE A 6 -13.78 10.16 -9.47
CA PHE A 6 -12.44 9.67 -9.83
C PHE A 6 -12.12 8.32 -9.20
N ALA A 7 -12.53 8.09 -7.95
CA ALA A 7 -12.34 6.80 -7.30
C ALA A 7 -13.12 5.69 -8.01
N THR A 8 -14.38 5.96 -8.41
CA THR A 8 -15.20 5.00 -9.17
C THR A 8 -14.61 4.71 -10.54
N ILE A 9 -14.15 5.74 -11.27
CA ILE A 9 -13.49 5.55 -12.56
C ILE A 9 -12.25 4.68 -12.41
N LEU A 10 -11.41 4.94 -11.41
CA LEU A 10 -10.21 4.13 -11.14
C LEU A 10 -10.56 2.66 -10.88
N ASP A 11 -11.60 2.41 -10.09
CA ASP A 11 -12.05 1.06 -9.77
C ASP A 11 -12.54 0.33 -11.03
N ILE A 12 -13.36 0.98 -11.85
CA ILE A 12 -13.84 0.44 -13.12
C ILE A 12 -12.67 0.15 -14.05
N CYS A 13 -11.73 1.09 -14.23
CA CYS A 13 -10.54 0.89 -15.06
C CYS A 13 -9.69 -0.29 -14.55
N THR A 14 -9.53 -0.41 -13.24
CA THR A 14 -8.82 -1.54 -12.62
C THR A 14 -9.49 -2.87 -12.95
N MET A 15 -10.81 -2.95 -12.79
CA MET A 15 -11.59 -4.16 -13.09
C MET A 15 -11.51 -4.53 -14.58
N LEU A 16 -11.66 -3.55 -15.47
CA LEU A 16 -11.61 -3.77 -16.92
C LEU A 16 -10.22 -4.24 -17.37
N ASP A 17 -9.16 -3.63 -16.85
CA ASP A 17 -7.80 -4.03 -17.21
C ASP A 17 -7.45 -5.42 -16.67
N ARG A 18 -7.91 -5.76 -15.47
CA ARG A 18 -7.80 -7.13 -14.93
C ARG A 18 -8.52 -8.15 -15.83
N HIS A 19 -9.75 -7.83 -16.24
CA HIS A 19 -10.52 -8.68 -17.15
C HIS A 19 -9.81 -8.87 -18.50
N ARG A 20 -9.25 -7.79 -19.08
CA ARG A 20 -8.44 -7.85 -20.29
C ARG A 20 -7.24 -8.79 -20.17
N GLN A 21 -6.68 -8.90 -18.98
CA GLN A 21 -5.57 -9.82 -18.68
C GLN A 21 -6.04 -11.22 -18.23
N LYS A 22 -7.29 -11.57 -18.46
CA LYS A 22 -7.90 -12.87 -18.10
C LYS A 22 -7.83 -13.18 -16.60
N LYS A 23 -7.88 -12.14 -15.76
CA LYS A 23 -7.94 -12.23 -14.28
C LYS A 23 -9.36 -12.00 -13.79
N THR A 24 -9.63 -12.39 -12.55
CA THR A 24 -10.87 -12.02 -11.86
C THR A 24 -10.98 -10.49 -11.76
N LEU A 25 -12.20 -9.95 -11.89
CA LEU A 25 -12.45 -8.50 -11.82
C LEU A 25 -11.94 -7.89 -10.52
N ALA A 26 -12.23 -8.53 -9.41
CA ALA A 26 -11.77 -8.09 -8.10
C ALA A 26 -10.44 -8.77 -7.71
N PRO A 27 -9.48 -8.03 -7.13
CA PRO A 27 -8.24 -8.60 -6.64
C PRO A 27 -8.47 -9.45 -5.39
N SER A 28 -7.69 -10.53 -5.22
CA SER A 28 -7.71 -11.38 -4.02
C SER A 28 -6.54 -11.08 -3.07
N LEU A 29 -5.50 -10.43 -3.59
CA LEU A 29 -4.32 -10.03 -2.82
C LEU A 29 -3.91 -8.59 -3.15
N ALA A 30 -3.20 -7.95 -2.22
CA ALA A 30 -2.62 -6.64 -2.41
C ALA A 30 -1.20 -6.57 -1.84
N VAL A 31 -0.45 -5.56 -2.23
CA VAL A 31 0.86 -5.22 -1.69
C VAL A 31 0.77 -3.85 -1.03
N LEU A 32 1.28 -3.74 0.21
CA LEU A 32 1.34 -2.50 0.97
C LEU A 32 2.72 -1.88 0.84
N ASP A 33 2.77 -0.57 0.62
CA ASP A 33 4.02 0.18 0.70
C ASP A 33 3.76 1.67 1.01
N SER A 34 4.85 2.41 1.26
CA SER A 34 4.79 3.83 1.53
C SER A 34 5.93 4.60 0.88
N GLN A 35 5.63 5.82 0.47
CA GLN A 35 6.62 6.76 -0.05
C GLN A 35 6.49 8.12 0.62
N SER A 36 7.60 8.61 1.20
CA SER A 36 7.68 9.99 1.67
C SER A 36 7.98 10.94 0.51
N VAL A 37 7.21 12.01 0.41
CA VAL A 37 7.33 13.03 -0.63
C VAL A 37 7.57 14.40 -0.01
N LYS A 38 8.48 15.18 -0.61
CA LYS A 38 8.75 16.55 -0.17
C LYS A 38 7.52 17.41 -0.37
N ALA A 39 7.06 18.03 0.68
CA ALA A 39 5.94 18.98 0.67
C ALA A 39 6.17 20.07 1.74
N PRO A 40 7.20 20.93 1.58
CA PRO A 40 7.63 21.86 2.62
C PRO A 40 6.56 22.92 2.96
N HIS A 41 5.63 23.18 2.07
CA HIS A 41 4.56 24.17 2.24
C HIS A 41 3.21 23.56 2.64
N ALA A 42 3.11 22.21 2.79
CA ALA A 42 1.87 21.59 3.21
C ALA A 42 1.58 21.89 4.68
N SER A 43 0.32 22.21 5.01
CA SER A 43 -0.13 22.45 6.38
C SER A 43 0.06 21.21 7.27
N ASP A 44 -0.21 20.03 6.74
CA ASP A 44 -0.12 18.73 7.44
C ASP A 44 1.18 18.00 7.09
N ARG A 45 2.32 18.69 7.20
CA ARG A 45 3.64 18.09 6.99
C ARG A 45 4.19 17.49 8.27
N GLY A 46 5.08 16.52 8.11
CA GLY A 46 5.89 15.94 9.17
C GLY A 46 7.31 15.71 8.68
N ILE A 47 8.17 15.20 9.54
CA ILE A 47 9.56 14.87 9.22
C ILE A 47 9.71 13.35 9.23
N ASP A 48 10.03 12.75 8.09
CA ASP A 48 10.55 11.38 8.02
C ASP A 48 12.04 11.43 8.38
N ALA A 49 12.34 11.14 9.63
CA ALA A 49 13.71 11.22 10.14
C ALA A 49 14.65 10.20 9.44
N HIS A 50 14.12 9.06 9.01
CA HIS A 50 14.90 8.00 8.35
C HIS A 50 15.33 8.42 6.95
N LYS A 51 14.42 9.02 6.18
CA LYS A 51 14.67 9.50 4.82
C LYS A 51 15.11 10.96 4.77
N LYS A 52 15.13 11.66 5.92
CA LYS A 52 15.41 13.12 6.04
C LYS A 52 14.54 13.98 5.12
N ILE A 53 13.26 13.63 5.02
CA ILE A 53 12.28 14.30 4.17
C ILE A 53 11.28 15.06 5.04
N VAL A 54 11.13 16.35 4.79
CA VAL A 54 10.06 17.19 5.33
C VAL A 54 8.91 17.18 4.33
N GLY A 55 7.74 16.66 4.73
CA GLY A 55 6.63 16.56 3.81
C GLY A 55 5.53 15.63 4.26
N ARG A 56 4.98 14.88 3.33
CA ARG A 56 3.89 13.93 3.54
C ARG A 56 4.30 12.53 3.11
N LYS A 57 3.61 11.53 3.63
CA LYS A 57 3.80 10.14 3.28
C LYS A 57 2.56 9.61 2.57
N ARG A 58 2.76 8.98 1.40
CA ARG A 58 1.74 8.24 0.68
C ARG A 58 1.81 6.79 1.13
N HIS A 59 0.73 6.26 1.67
CA HIS A 59 0.56 4.84 1.93
C HIS A 59 -0.33 4.29 0.83
N VAL A 60 0.07 3.19 0.20
CA VAL A 60 -0.65 2.61 -0.92
C VAL A 60 -0.93 1.13 -0.72
N ALA A 61 -2.03 0.68 -1.30
CA ALA A 61 -2.28 -0.72 -1.61
C ALA A 61 -2.42 -0.86 -3.11
N VAL A 62 -1.67 -1.79 -3.70
CA VAL A 62 -1.72 -2.13 -5.12
C VAL A 62 -2.03 -3.61 -5.29
N ASP A 63 -2.61 -4.00 -6.43
CA ASP A 63 -2.80 -5.43 -6.75
C ASP A 63 -1.50 -6.11 -7.19
N SER A 64 -1.57 -7.38 -7.55
CA SER A 64 -0.42 -8.19 -8.00
C SER A 64 0.32 -7.65 -9.22
N ASP A 65 -0.28 -6.74 -9.96
CA ASP A 65 0.29 -6.17 -11.19
C ASP A 65 0.62 -4.67 -11.02
N GLY A 66 0.48 -4.12 -9.82
CA GLY A 66 0.79 -2.73 -9.52
C GLY A 66 -0.35 -1.74 -9.77
N ARG A 67 -1.59 -2.22 -9.99
CA ARG A 67 -2.73 -1.31 -10.10
C ARG A 67 -3.10 -0.75 -8.75
N LEU A 68 -3.24 0.57 -8.69
CA LEU A 68 -3.58 1.25 -7.46
C LEU A 68 -5.01 0.89 -7.01
N LEU A 69 -5.13 0.30 -5.82
CA LEU A 69 -6.40 -0.01 -5.17
C LEU A 69 -6.82 1.08 -4.20
N LEU A 70 -5.86 1.55 -3.40
CA LEU A 70 -6.06 2.60 -2.41
C LEU A 70 -4.79 3.43 -2.20
N VAL A 71 -4.99 4.71 -1.91
CA VAL A 71 -3.95 5.61 -1.42
C VAL A 71 -4.48 6.41 -0.24
N ASN A 72 -3.66 6.55 0.79
CA ASN A 72 -3.88 7.45 1.91
C ASN A 72 -2.66 8.36 2.12
N MET A 73 -2.91 9.58 2.57
CA MET A 73 -1.87 10.58 2.80
C MET A 73 -1.81 10.95 4.27
N THR A 74 -0.61 10.89 4.85
CA THR A 74 -0.36 11.31 6.23
C THR A 74 0.81 12.31 6.28
N PRO A 75 1.03 13.02 7.40
CA PRO A 75 2.32 13.65 7.66
C PRO A 75 3.45 12.62 7.59
N ALA A 76 4.65 13.03 7.13
CA ALA A 76 5.74 12.09 6.87
C ALA A 76 6.31 11.38 8.11
N ASN A 77 6.05 11.91 9.31
CA ASN A 77 6.43 11.29 10.58
C ASN A 77 5.54 10.12 11.02
N VAL A 78 4.41 9.90 10.35
CA VAL A 78 3.55 8.75 10.66
C VAL A 78 4.24 7.45 10.22
N ALA A 79 4.27 6.47 11.12
CA ALA A 79 4.89 5.17 10.85
C ALA A 79 4.13 4.40 9.74
N ASP A 80 4.87 3.61 8.95
CA ASP A 80 4.31 2.86 7.82
C ASP A 80 3.23 1.87 8.29
N SER A 81 3.45 1.20 9.42
CA SER A 81 2.47 0.30 10.03
C SER A 81 1.19 1.01 10.50
N THR A 82 1.28 2.27 10.94
CA THR A 82 0.11 3.08 11.32
C THR A 82 -0.69 3.49 10.08
N GLY A 83 -0.02 3.93 9.04
CA GLY A 83 -0.67 4.24 7.76
C GLY A 83 -1.32 3.02 7.11
N ALA A 84 -0.67 1.85 7.24
CA ALA A 84 -1.23 0.58 6.77
C ALA A 84 -2.54 0.21 7.49
N GLN A 85 -2.68 0.45 8.79
CA GLN A 85 -3.94 0.19 9.48
C GLN A 85 -5.10 0.99 8.88
N MET A 86 -4.87 2.24 8.48
CA MET A 86 -5.86 3.07 7.79
C MET A 86 -6.21 2.50 6.40
N ILE A 87 -5.21 1.96 5.69
CA ILE A 87 -5.44 1.27 4.41
C ILE A 87 -6.28 0.02 4.63
N LEU A 88 -5.98 -0.82 5.63
CA LEU A 88 -6.76 -2.04 5.92
C LEU A 88 -8.23 -1.73 6.20
N ASP A 89 -8.54 -0.69 6.99
CA ASP A 89 -9.93 -0.26 7.26
C ASP A 89 -10.67 0.12 5.98
N ALA A 90 -9.99 0.82 5.07
CA ALA A 90 -10.59 1.23 3.81
C ALA A 90 -10.72 0.04 2.82
N MET A 91 -9.73 -0.85 2.79
CA MET A 91 -9.75 -2.08 1.97
C MET A 91 -10.88 -3.03 2.38
N TYR A 92 -11.13 -3.17 3.68
CA TYR A 92 -12.23 -4.00 4.20
C TYR A 92 -13.59 -3.60 3.59
N ARG A 93 -13.81 -2.30 3.41
CA ARG A 93 -15.06 -1.78 2.84
C ARG A 93 -15.06 -1.77 1.31
N LYS A 94 -13.92 -1.44 0.70
CA LYS A 94 -13.85 -1.16 -0.74
C LYS A 94 -13.53 -2.39 -1.57
N TRP A 95 -12.64 -3.26 -1.08
CA TRP A 95 -12.17 -4.46 -1.78
C TRP A 95 -12.28 -5.71 -0.88
N PRO A 96 -13.51 -6.14 -0.51
CA PRO A 96 -13.72 -7.25 0.44
C PRO A 96 -13.18 -8.60 -0.07
N SER A 97 -12.92 -8.72 -1.37
CA SER A 97 -12.29 -9.88 -2.00
C SER A 97 -10.79 -10.02 -1.66
N VAL A 98 -10.12 -8.93 -1.32
CA VAL A 98 -8.72 -8.97 -0.87
C VAL A 98 -8.67 -9.55 0.53
N LYS A 99 -7.93 -10.66 0.69
CA LYS A 99 -7.73 -11.33 1.98
C LYS A 99 -6.27 -11.43 2.37
N HIS A 100 -5.36 -11.27 1.43
CA HIS A 100 -3.93 -11.42 1.64
C HIS A 100 -3.18 -10.15 1.26
N PHE A 101 -2.30 -9.69 2.15
CA PHE A 101 -1.44 -8.53 1.93
C PHE A 101 0.02 -8.93 2.07
N PHE A 102 0.85 -8.43 1.16
CA PHE A 102 2.30 -8.50 1.27
C PHE A 102 2.85 -7.14 1.68
N ALA A 103 3.83 -7.13 2.56
CA ALA A 103 4.49 -5.92 3.03
C ALA A 103 5.96 -6.19 3.34
N ASP A 104 6.78 -5.15 3.48
CA ASP A 104 8.16 -5.29 3.91
C ASP A 104 8.32 -5.31 5.45
N GLY A 105 9.57 -5.45 5.94
CA GLY A 105 9.86 -5.52 7.37
C GLY A 105 9.44 -4.30 8.19
N ALA A 106 9.24 -3.12 7.58
CA ALA A 106 8.78 -1.91 8.28
C ALA A 106 7.34 -2.06 8.81
N TYR A 107 6.58 -3.00 8.22
CA TYR A 107 5.21 -3.31 8.60
C TYR A 107 5.10 -4.39 9.69
N GLU A 108 6.20 -5.01 10.11
CA GLU A 108 6.21 -6.04 11.15
C GLU A 108 5.96 -5.42 12.54
N ARG A 109 4.71 -5.10 12.83
CA ARG A 109 4.27 -4.53 14.10
C ARG A 109 3.03 -5.27 14.61
N LYS A 110 3.04 -5.61 15.91
CA LYS A 110 1.94 -6.34 16.56
C LYS A 110 0.59 -5.64 16.31
N SER A 111 0.52 -4.33 16.48
CA SER A 111 -0.72 -3.56 16.27
C SER A 111 -1.31 -3.69 14.86
N LEU A 112 -0.46 -3.81 13.84
CA LEU A 112 -0.92 -4.04 12.47
C LEU A 112 -1.43 -5.47 12.28
N MET A 113 -0.72 -6.46 12.86
CA MET A 113 -1.11 -7.88 12.78
C MET A 113 -2.43 -8.13 13.53
N ASP A 114 -2.60 -7.56 14.72
CA ASP A 114 -3.84 -7.65 15.50
C ASP A 114 -5.01 -7.01 14.71
N LYS A 115 -4.78 -5.84 14.10
CA LYS A 115 -5.77 -5.18 13.26
C LYS A 115 -6.14 -6.00 12.03
N ALA A 116 -5.15 -6.57 11.35
CA ALA A 116 -5.37 -7.45 10.19
C ALA A 116 -6.21 -8.66 10.57
N THR A 117 -5.86 -9.34 11.66
CA THR A 117 -6.60 -10.48 12.19
C THR A 117 -8.05 -10.11 12.52
N TYR A 118 -8.27 -8.99 13.18
CA TYR A 118 -9.62 -8.49 13.49
C TYR A 118 -10.47 -8.27 12.25
N LEU A 119 -9.87 -7.79 11.15
CA LEU A 119 -10.55 -7.56 9.87
C LEU A 119 -10.63 -8.83 8.97
N GLY A 120 -10.10 -9.96 9.43
CA GLY A 120 -10.05 -11.20 8.65
C GLY A 120 -9.07 -11.15 7.49
N PHE A 121 -7.96 -10.40 7.64
CA PHE A 121 -6.87 -10.32 6.69
C PHE A 121 -5.64 -11.07 7.16
N VAL A 122 -4.84 -11.55 6.20
CA VAL A 122 -3.50 -12.06 6.42
C VAL A 122 -2.50 -11.03 5.90
N VAL A 123 -1.55 -10.61 6.75
CA VAL A 123 -0.42 -9.76 6.34
C VAL A 123 0.86 -10.59 6.41
N GLU A 124 1.45 -10.84 5.25
CA GLU A 124 2.71 -11.57 5.11
C GLU A 124 3.86 -10.56 4.94
N VAL A 125 4.79 -10.57 5.90
CA VAL A 125 5.98 -9.73 5.86
C VAL A 125 7.09 -10.44 5.08
N VAL A 126 7.44 -9.89 3.92
CA VAL A 126 8.51 -10.42 3.09
C VAL A 126 9.84 -9.81 3.52
N LYS A 127 10.67 -10.62 4.17
CA LYS A 127 12.01 -10.23 4.64
C LYS A 127 13.07 -10.50 3.55
N ARG A 128 14.13 -9.69 3.55
CA ARG A 128 15.31 -10.00 2.73
C ARG A 128 16.01 -11.23 3.31
N THR A 129 16.48 -12.11 2.44
CA THR A 129 17.30 -13.25 2.89
C THR A 129 18.63 -12.73 3.43
N PRO A 130 19.06 -13.12 4.64
CA PRO A 130 20.37 -12.75 5.18
C PRO A 130 21.48 -13.19 4.22
N GLY A 131 22.47 -12.31 3.98
CA GLY A 131 23.64 -12.61 3.12
C GLY A 131 23.49 -12.30 1.63
N GLN A 132 22.33 -11.82 1.17
CA GLN A 132 22.20 -11.35 -0.22
C GLN A 132 22.92 -10.01 -0.42
N THR A 133 24.02 -10.03 -1.17
CA THR A 133 24.70 -8.84 -1.70
C THR A 133 24.14 -8.51 -3.09
N GLY A 134 23.77 -7.23 -3.33
CA GLY A 134 23.24 -6.75 -4.61
C GLY A 134 21.72 -6.59 -4.66
N PHE A 135 21.27 -5.94 -5.74
CA PHE A 135 19.83 -5.75 -6.00
C PHE A 135 19.24 -7.07 -6.51
N GLN A 136 18.46 -7.74 -5.68
CA GLN A 136 17.58 -8.82 -6.13
C GLN A 136 16.13 -8.40 -5.91
N PRO A 137 15.26 -8.52 -6.93
CA PRO A 137 13.86 -8.24 -6.79
C PRO A 137 13.26 -9.21 -5.77
N VAL A 138 12.86 -8.71 -4.61
CA VAL A 138 12.05 -9.50 -3.66
C VAL A 138 10.72 -9.76 -4.34
N ALA A 139 10.32 -11.03 -4.43
CA ALA A 139 9.08 -11.43 -5.08
C ALA A 139 7.93 -10.53 -4.61
N LYS A 140 7.21 -9.94 -5.57
CA LYS A 140 6.06 -9.03 -5.37
C LYS A 140 6.37 -7.60 -4.88
N ARG A 141 7.57 -7.27 -4.41
CA ARG A 141 7.93 -5.90 -4.00
C ARG A 141 8.12 -4.96 -5.20
N TRP A 142 8.72 -5.44 -6.28
CA TRP A 142 8.90 -4.67 -7.52
C TRP A 142 7.57 -4.09 -8.07
N VAL A 143 6.45 -4.72 -7.71
CA VAL A 143 5.11 -4.30 -8.11
C VAL A 143 4.80 -2.90 -7.57
N VAL A 144 5.19 -2.61 -6.34
CA VAL A 144 4.95 -1.31 -5.70
C VAL A 144 5.93 -0.26 -6.18
N GLU A 145 7.21 -0.63 -6.34
CA GLU A 145 8.23 0.27 -6.86
C GLU A 145 7.81 0.85 -8.22
N ARG A 146 7.23 0.04 -9.08
CA ARG A 146 6.65 0.46 -10.36
C ARG A 146 5.50 1.46 -10.21
N THR A 147 4.73 1.40 -9.14
CA THR A 147 3.58 2.30 -8.91
C THR A 147 4.03 3.69 -8.45
N PHE A 148 5.19 3.80 -7.85
CA PHE A 148 5.78 5.08 -7.42
C PHE A 148 6.69 5.73 -8.46
N GLY A 149 7.21 4.97 -9.41
CA GLY A 149 8.05 5.43 -10.52
C GLY A 149 7.25 6.06 -11.60
#